data_abfe30005a2d9b2f9a4b3f6c72b018e0
#
_entry.id   abfe30005a2d9b2f9a4b3f6c72b018e0
#
_cell.length_a   1.000
_cell.length_b   1.000
_cell.length_c   1.000
_cell.angle_alpha   90.00
_cell.angle_beta   90.00
_cell.angle_gamma   90.00
#
_symmetry.space_group_name_H-M   'P 1'
#
loop_
_entity.id
_entity.type
_entity.pdbx_description
1 polymer ?
#
loop_
_entity_poly.entity_id
_entity_poly.type
_entity_poly.pdbx_seq_one_letter_code
_entity_poly.pdbx_strand_id
1 'polypeptide(L)'
;RMEQAASEENDHLAWCEARLKELDSYPSVLNPLFYVGAFAIGALAGKIGDRWSLGFVAETEQQVVQHLDSHLGRLPARDQASRAILEQMKEDEARHATHALIAGGARLPLPVRLLMKGASKIMTKTTYWV
;
A
#
# COMPACT_ATOMS: atom_id res chain seq x y z
N ARG A 1 4.07 -11.70 -13.43
CA ARG A 1 3.29 -11.38 -12.21
C ARG A 1 3.79 -10.12 -11.52
N MET A 2 5.11 -10.03 -11.27
CA MET A 2 5.70 -8.83 -10.66
C MET A 2 5.58 -7.60 -11.55
N GLU A 3 5.78 -7.76 -12.86
CA GLU A 3 5.60 -6.69 -13.84
C GLU A 3 4.14 -6.23 -13.91
N GLN A 4 3.20 -7.16 -13.83
CA GLN A 4 1.77 -6.83 -13.79
C GLN A 4 1.44 -6.05 -12.52
N ALA A 5 1.93 -6.50 -11.36
CA ALA A 5 1.72 -5.78 -10.10
C ALA A 5 2.29 -4.36 -10.15
N ALA A 6 3.51 -4.20 -10.68
CA ALA A 6 4.12 -2.89 -10.83
C ALA A 6 3.32 -1.96 -11.77
N SER A 7 2.77 -2.52 -12.85
CA SER A 7 1.90 -1.76 -13.76
C SER A 7 0.61 -1.32 -13.06
N GLU A 8 0.00 -2.19 -12.27
CA GLU A 8 -1.22 -1.88 -11.50
C GLU A 8 -0.94 -0.81 -10.44
N GLU A 9 0.24 -0.85 -9.80
CA GLU A 9 0.65 0.19 -8.85
C GLU A 9 0.77 1.57 -9.52
N ASN A 10 1.30 1.61 -10.73
CA ASN A 10 1.35 2.85 -11.50
C ASN A 10 -0.05 3.38 -11.83
N ASP A 11 -0.98 2.49 -12.13
CA ASP A 11 -2.38 2.85 -12.37
C ASP A 11 -3.02 3.41 -11.08
N HIS A 12 -2.79 2.76 -9.94
CA HIS A 12 -3.28 3.24 -8.64
C HIS A 12 -2.78 4.66 -8.35
N LEU A 13 -1.49 4.91 -8.59
CA LEU A 13 -0.89 6.23 -8.39
C LEU A 13 -1.54 7.27 -9.30
N ALA A 14 -1.72 6.95 -10.58
CA ALA A 14 -2.36 7.84 -11.55
C ALA A 14 -3.81 8.16 -11.16
N TRP A 15 -4.57 7.16 -10.72
CA TRP A 15 -5.96 7.37 -10.26
C TRP A 15 -6.03 8.28 -9.06
N CYS A 16 -5.16 8.07 -8.08
CA CYS A 16 -5.11 8.90 -6.88
C CYS A 16 -4.71 10.35 -7.21
N GLU A 17 -3.72 10.54 -8.06
CA GLU A 17 -3.29 11.87 -8.48
C GLU A 17 -4.41 12.62 -9.22
N ALA A 18 -5.08 11.95 -10.15
CA ALA A 18 -6.21 12.54 -10.89
C ALA A 18 -7.35 12.91 -9.93
N ARG A 19 -7.67 12.04 -8.97
CA ARG A 19 -8.73 12.30 -8.00
C ARG A 19 -8.40 13.45 -7.06
N LEU A 20 -7.15 13.56 -6.62
CA LEU A 20 -6.70 14.70 -5.80
C LEU A 20 -6.89 16.01 -6.54
N LYS A 21 -6.57 16.06 -7.83
CA LYS A 21 -6.79 17.26 -8.66
C LYS A 21 -8.27 17.62 -8.76
N GLU A 22 -9.14 16.63 -8.95
CA GLU A 22 -10.59 16.85 -9.00
C GLU A 22 -11.13 17.40 -7.67
N LEU A 23 -10.50 17.05 -6.55
CA LEU A 23 -10.87 17.50 -5.22
C LEU A 23 -10.15 18.80 -4.79
N ASP A 24 -9.39 19.43 -5.70
CA ASP A 24 -8.57 20.61 -5.41
C ASP A 24 -7.57 20.35 -4.27
N SER A 25 -6.99 19.16 -4.25
CA SER A 25 -6.02 18.76 -3.24
C SER A 25 -4.68 18.39 -3.87
N TYR A 26 -3.73 18.02 -3.03
CA TYR A 26 -2.37 17.71 -3.47
C TYR A 26 -1.77 16.57 -2.61
N PRO A 27 -0.77 15.84 -3.13
CA PRO A 27 -0.07 14.82 -2.36
C PRO A 27 0.71 15.42 -1.18
N SER A 28 0.97 14.60 -0.17
CA SER A 28 1.77 15.01 0.97
C SER A 28 3.17 15.46 0.56
N VAL A 29 3.66 16.52 1.16
CA VAL A 29 5.05 16.99 0.95
C VAL A 29 6.09 15.99 1.48
N LEU A 30 5.67 15.04 2.31
CA LEU A 30 6.53 13.98 2.87
C LEU A 30 6.67 12.78 1.93
N ASN A 31 5.93 12.72 0.82
CA ASN A 31 5.97 11.58 -0.11
C ASN A 31 7.38 11.23 -0.57
N PRO A 32 8.26 12.16 -0.98
CA PRO A 32 9.63 11.79 -1.37
C PRO A 32 10.41 11.11 -0.25
N LEU A 33 10.25 11.57 0.99
CA LEU A 33 10.91 10.97 2.15
C LEU A 33 10.45 9.53 2.36
N PHE A 34 9.15 9.29 2.36
CA PHE A 34 8.59 7.95 2.54
C PHE A 34 8.90 7.04 1.37
N TYR A 35 8.96 7.57 0.14
CA TYR A 35 9.37 6.79 -1.02
C TYR A 35 10.80 6.27 -0.87
N VAL A 36 11.74 7.13 -0.49
CA VAL A 36 13.13 6.72 -0.28
C VAL A 36 13.23 5.70 0.86
N GLY A 37 12.51 5.91 1.96
CA GLY A 37 12.47 4.99 3.08
C GLY A 37 11.91 3.62 2.68
N ALA A 38 10.81 3.59 1.97
CA ALA A 38 10.20 2.35 1.48
C ALA A 38 11.12 1.60 0.51
N PHE A 39 11.77 2.32 -0.40
CA PHE A 39 12.74 1.74 -1.34
C PHE A 39 13.91 1.10 -0.59
N ALA A 40 14.46 1.77 0.42
CA ALA A 40 15.55 1.23 1.23
C ALA A 40 15.16 -0.05 1.96
N ILE A 41 13.96 -0.07 2.55
CA ILE A 41 13.42 -1.25 3.26
C ILE A 41 13.22 -2.40 2.26
N GLY A 42 12.66 -2.12 1.09
CA GLY A 42 12.47 -3.13 0.04
C GLY A 42 13.79 -3.72 -0.45
N ALA A 43 14.81 -2.88 -0.63
CA ALA A 43 16.15 -3.33 -1.02
C ALA A 43 16.77 -4.24 0.04
N LEU A 44 16.64 -3.91 1.33
CA LEU A 44 17.10 -4.75 2.42
C LEU A 44 16.36 -6.09 2.47
N ALA A 45 15.05 -6.07 2.32
CA ALA A 45 14.23 -7.29 2.26
C ALA A 45 14.66 -8.19 1.11
N GLY A 46 14.96 -7.60 -0.06
CA GLY A 46 15.47 -8.34 -1.21
C GLY A 46 16.79 -9.05 -0.95
N LYS A 47 17.66 -8.45 -0.16
CA LYS A 47 18.96 -9.06 0.23
C LYS A 47 18.81 -10.27 1.16
N ILE A 48 17.75 -10.29 1.97
CA ILE A 48 17.53 -11.39 2.95
C ILE A 48 17.07 -12.67 2.24
N GLY A 49 16.49 -12.56 1.05
CA GLY A 49 16.08 -13.68 0.24
C GLY A 49 14.60 -13.63 -0.17
N ASP A 50 14.27 -14.36 -1.23
CA ASP A 50 12.95 -14.29 -1.86
C ASP A 50 11.81 -14.66 -0.91
N ARG A 51 12.01 -15.67 -0.08
CA ARG A 51 10.99 -16.12 0.87
C ARG A 51 10.53 -15.00 1.81
N TRP A 52 11.49 -14.27 2.37
CA TRP A 52 11.23 -13.18 3.31
C TRP A 52 10.80 -11.91 2.60
N SER A 53 11.39 -11.64 1.42
CA SER A 53 11.01 -10.52 0.57
C SER A 53 9.55 -10.63 0.12
N LEU A 54 9.14 -11.79 -0.38
CA LEU A 54 7.74 -12.04 -0.76
C LEU A 54 6.80 -12.00 0.44
N GLY A 55 7.26 -12.48 1.59
CA GLY A 55 6.50 -12.37 2.85
C GLY A 55 6.30 -10.92 3.28
N PHE A 56 7.32 -10.09 3.12
CA PHE A 56 7.22 -8.65 3.36
C PHE A 56 6.21 -7.99 2.43
N VAL A 57 6.25 -8.31 1.13
CA VAL A 57 5.28 -7.79 0.15
C VAL A 57 3.86 -8.21 0.55
N ALA A 58 3.65 -9.50 0.85
CA ALA A 58 2.32 -9.99 1.23
C ALA A 58 1.77 -9.29 2.46
N GLU A 59 2.59 -9.08 3.49
CA GLU A 59 2.17 -8.39 4.71
C GLU A 59 1.86 -6.91 4.43
N THR A 60 2.70 -6.24 3.64
CA THR A 60 2.48 -4.85 3.23
C THR A 60 1.13 -4.72 2.52
N GLU A 61 0.86 -5.60 1.55
CA GLU A 61 -0.38 -5.56 0.79
C GLU A 61 -1.60 -5.83 1.66
N GLN A 62 -1.49 -6.76 2.62
CA GLN A 62 -2.58 -7.02 3.56
C GLN A 62 -2.87 -5.82 4.45
N GLN A 63 -1.84 -5.10 4.90
CA GLN A 63 -2.02 -3.88 5.68
C GLN A 63 -2.64 -2.76 4.85
N VAL A 64 -2.25 -2.65 3.57
CA VAL A 64 -2.86 -1.69 2.64
C VAL A 64 -4.34 -2.00 2.44
N VAL A 65 -4.72 -3.27 2.26
CA VAL A 65 -6.13 -3.68 2.15
C VAL A 65 -6.93 -3.24 3.38
N GLN A 66 -6.40 -3.47 4.57
CA GLN A 66 -7.06 -3.04 5.82
C GLN A 66 -7.20 -1.51 5.90
N HIS A 67 -6.19 -0.79 5.45
CA HIS A 67 -6.20 0.67 5.41
C HIS A 67 -7.24 1.20 4.43
N LEU A 68 -7.31 0.63 3.23
CA LEU A 68 -8.33 0.97 2.24
C LEU A 68 -9.74 0.68 2.74
N ASP A 69 -9.93 -0.45 3.42
CA ASP A 69 -11.21 -0.79 4.05
C ASP A 69 -11.64 0.25 5.09
N SER A 70 -10.70 0.70 5.90
CA SER A 70 -10.92 1.77 6.89
C SER A 70 -11.37 3.07 6.21
N HIS A 71 -10.73 3.44 5.11
CA HIS A 71 -11.11 4.62 4.33
C HIS A 71 -12.49 4.47 3.69
N LEU A 72 -12.80 3.31 3.12
CA LEU A 72 -14.10 3.04 2.53
C LEU A 72 -15.23 3.20 3.54
N GLY A 73 -15.00 2.80 4.80
CA GLY A 73 -15.96 2.97 5.88
C GLY A 73 -16.19 4.42 6.31
N ARG A 74 -15.26 5.33 5.96
CA ARG A 74 -15.33 6.76 6.34
C ARG A 74 -15.69 7.68 5.19
N LEU A 75 -15.67 7.20 3.95
CA LEU A 75 -16.04 8.02 2.80
C LEU A 75 -17.49 8.45 2.86
N PRO A 76 -17.81 9.70 2.46
CA PRO A 76 -19.20 10.10 2.28
C PRO A 76 -19.91 9.19 1.27
N ALA A 77 -21.16 8.83 1.55
CA ALA A 77 -21.93 7.93 0.68
C ALA A 77 -22.10 8.50 -0.74
N ARG A 78 -22.09 9.82 -0.88
CA ARG A 78 -22.23 10.49 -2.17
C ARG A 78 -20.94 10.53 -3.00
N ASP A 79 -19.77 10.24 -2.39
CA ASP A 79 -18.47 10.25 -3.09
C ASP A 79 -18.24 8.92 -3.79
N GLN A 80 -18.99 8.66 -4.86
CA GLN A 80 -18.92 7.43 -5.64
C GLN A 80 -17.60 7.30 -6.40
N ALA A 81 -17.03 8.43 -6.85
CA ALA A 81 -15.78 8.42 -7.61
C ALA A 81 -14.60 7.95 -6.76
N SER A 82 -14.43 8.49 -5.56
CA SER A 82 -13.38 8.03 -4.63
C SER A 82 -13.61 6.58 -4.21
N ARG A 83 -14.86 6.21 -3.94
CA ARG A 83 -15.22 4.84 -3.57
C ARG A 83 -14.82 3.83 -4.64
N ALA A 84 -15.15 4.11 -5.91
CA ALA A 84 -14.81 3.22 -7.02
C ALA A 84 -13.29 3.01 -7.14
N ILE A 85 -12.51 4.05 -6.98
CA ILE A 85 -11.03 3.98 -7.00
C ILE A 85 -10.53 3.09 -5.86
N LEU A 86 -10.96 3.35 -4.63
CA LEU A 86 -10.49 2.60 -3.45
C LEU A 86 -10.93 1.14 -3.47
N GLU A 87 -12.13 0.84 -3.96
CA GLU A 87 -12.61 -0.54 -4.08
C GLU A 87 -11.79 -1.32 -5.10
N GLN A 88 -11.46 -0.73 -6.25
CA GLN A 88 -10.61 -1.36 -7.24
C GLN A 88 -9.19 -1.58 -6.71
N MET A 89 -8.62 -0.58 -6.05
CA MET A 89 -7.30 -0.72 -5.42
C MET A 89 -7.29 -1.84 -4.39
N LYS A 90 -8.30 -1.90 -3.53
CA LYS A 90 -8.42 -2.95 -2.51
C LYS A 90 -8.45 -4.35 -3.12
N GLU A 91 -9.19 -4.53 -4.20
CA GLU A 91 -9.26 -5.80 -4.91
C GLU A 91 -7.91 -6.18 -5.50
N ASP A 92 -7.22 -5.24 -6.15
CA ASP A 92 -5.89 -5.46 -6.72
C ASP A 92 -4.87 -5.80 -5.63
N GLU A 93 -4.85 -5.06 -4.51
CA GLU A 93 -3.93 -5.30 -3.40
C GLU A 93 -4.15 -6.66 -2.74
N ALA A 94 -5.40 -7.07 -2.55
CA ALA A 94 -5.72 -8.40 -2.02
C ALA A 94 -5.19 -9.51 -2.94
N ARG A 95 -5.28 -9.32 -4.24
CA ARG A 95 -4.75 -10.25 -5.23
C ARG A 95 -3.21 -10.28 -5.20
N HIS A 96 -2.55 -9.12 -5.09
CA HIS A 96 -1.09 -9.03 -4.95
C HIS A 96 -0.61 -9.80 -3.72
N ALA A 97 -1.27 -9.63 -2.58
CA ALA A 97 -0.94 -10.36 -1.36
C ALA A 97 -1.04 -11.88 -1.55
N THR A 98 -2.12 -12.34 -2.17
CA THR A 98 -2.33 -13.76 -2.46
C THR A 98 -1.25 -14.31 -3.39
N HIS A 99 -0.92 -13.59 -4.45
CA HIS A 99 0.12 -13.99 -5.40
C HIS A 99 1.50 -14.08 -4.74
N ALA A 100 1.83 -13.15 -3.84
CA ALA A 100 3.10 -13.17 -3.12
C ALA A 100 3.22 -14.41 -2.22
N LEU A 101 2.14 -14.78 -1.54
CA LEU A 101 2.11 -15.99 -0.71
C LEU A 101 2.22 -17.26 -1.57
N ILE A 102 1.49 -17.33 -2.68
CA ILE A 102 1.54 -18.48 -3.61
C ILE A 102 2.95 -18.61 -4.21
N ALA A 103 3.63 -17.50 -4.48
CA ALA A 103 4.98 -17.49 -5.03
C ALA A 103 6.06 -17.94 -4.02
N GLY A 104 5.68 -18.22 -2.78
CA GLY A 104 6.59 -18.77 -1.76
C GLY A 104 6.89 -17.81 -0.60
N GLY A 105 6.15 -16.72 -0.47
CA GLY A 105 6.30 -15.79 0.64
C GLY A 105 6.07 -16.43 1.99
N ALA A 106 6.98 -16.23 2.94
CA ALA A 106 6.83 -16.71 4.30
C ALA A 106 6.00 -15.72 5.11
N ARG A 107 5.19 -16.25 6.02
CA ARG A 107 4.49 -15.40 6.98
C ARG A 107 5.51 -14.80 7.96
N LEU A 108 5.56 -13.49 8.06
CA LEU A 108 6.49 -12.81 8.94
C LEU A 108 6.15 -13.05 10.41
N PRO A 109 7.16 -13.10 11.30
CA PRO A 109 6.91 -13.20 12.75
C PRO A 109 6.04 -12.05 13.25
N LEU A 110 5.23 -12.32 14.28
CA LEU A 110 4.33 -11.32 14.85
C LEU A 110 5.03 -10.00 15.25
N PRO A 111 6.21 -10.01 15.90
CA PRO A 111 6.90 -8.76 16.22
C PRO A 111 7.21 -7.90 15.00
N VAL A 112 7.61 -8.51 13.89
CA VAL A 112 7.89 -7.81 12.64
C VAL A 112 6.62 -7.21 12.05
N ARG A 113 5.52 -7.96 12.04
CA ARG A 113 4.22 -7.47 11.55
C ARG A 113 3.71 -6.30 12.37
N LEU A 114 3.87 -6.35 13.70
CA LEU A 114 3.47 -5.26 14.59
C LEU A 114 4.34 -4.01 14.38
N LEU A 115 5.64 -4.19 14.16
CA LEU A 115 6.54 -3.09 13.85
C LEU A 115 6.15 -2.41 12.52
N MET A 116 5.85 -3.19 11.50
CA MET A 116 5.38 -2.69 10.20
C MET A 116 4.07 -1.90 10.36
N LYS A 117 3.14 -2.43 11.14
CA LYS A 117 1.85 -1.78 11.40
C LYS A 117 2.04 -0.45 12.14
N GLY A 118 2.92 -0.41 13.14
CA GLY A 118 3.25 0.81 13.87
C GLY A 118 3.89 1.87 12.97
N ALA A 119 4.87 1.49 12.16
CA ALA A 119 5.52 2.37 11.20
C ALA A 119 4.52 2.90 10.16
N SER A 120 3.64 2.04 9.66
CA SER A 120 2.58 2.42 8.73
C SER A 120 1.61 3.45 9.33
N LYS A 121 1.23 3.28 10.60
CA LYS A 121 0.36 4.24 11.29
C LYS A 121 1.04 5.61 11.46
N ILE A 122 2.32 5.64 11.79
CA ILE A 122 3.08 6.89 11.87
C ILE A 122 3.10 7.58 10.52
N MET A 123 3.39 6.85 9.46
CA MET A 123 3.43 7.38 8.11
C MET A 123 2.06 7.95 7.68
N THR A 124 0.99 7.21 7.85
CA THR A 124 -0.34 7.63 7.42
C THR A 124 -0.87 8.81 8.24
N LYS A 125 -0.58 8.85 9.54
CA LYS A 125 -0.95 10.00 10.39
C LYS A 125 -0.20 11.27 9.99
N THR A 126 1.10 11.19 9.75
CA THR A 126 1.90 12.36 9.38
C THR A 126 1.51 12.88 8.00
N THR A 127 1.31 12.00 7.02
CA THR A 127 0.90 12.40 5.66
C THR A 127 -0.52 12.97 5.62
N TYR A 128 -1.38 12.57 6.54
CA TYR A 128 -2.73 13.13 6.63
C TYR A 128 -2.70 14.63 6.98
N TRP A 129 -1.77 15.05 7.82
CA TRP A 129 -1.68 16.43 8.29
C TRP A 129 -0.71 17.31 7.48
N VAL A 130 0.18 16.72 6.73
CA VAL A 130 1.23 17.38 5.97
C VAL A 130 1.23 16.93 4.52
#